data_be13d061bbde8816b655fb8fcfb69e85
#
_entry.id   be13d061bbde8816b655fb8fcfb69e85
#
_cell.length_a   1.000
_cell.length_b   1.000
_cell.length_c   1.000
_cell.angle_alpha   90.00
_cell.angle_beta   90.00
_cell.angle_gamma   90.00
#
_symmetry.space_group_name_H-M   'P 1'
#
loop_
_entity.id
_entity.type
_entity.pdbx_description
1 polymer ?
#
loop_
_entity_poly.entity_id
_entity_poly.type
_entity_poly.pdbx_seq_one_letter_code
_entity_poly.pdbx_strand_id
1 'polypeptide(L)'
;MNIAIFVSGSGTNCENIIRHFADHSDVNIALVLSNRADAYALVRAKKYNVPTVVIPKAEFNQEDKLMPLMQQYRIDFIVLAGFLLMVPGFLIDAYDHRMLNIHPALLPKYGGKGMYGMHVHEAVKAAGEKETGMTVHWVSRVCDGGEIIAQFSTPLSPDDTPDDIAAKEHILEQQHFPKVIEEVISNL
;
A
#
# COMPACT_ATOMS: atom_id res chain seq x y z
N MET A 1 15.49 -2.33 10.77
CA MET A 1 14.21 -1.57 10.67
C MET A 1 13.05 -2.55 10.65
N ASN A 2 12.01 -2.35 11.47
CA ASN A 2 10.80 -3.18 11.50
C ASN A 2 9.67 -2.50 10.71
N ILE A 3 9.15 -3.17 9.71
CA ILE A 3 8.09 -2.65 8.83
C ILE A 3 6.77 -3.37 9.13
N ALA A 4 5.68 -2.60 9.24
CA ALA A 4 4.32 -3.11 9.19
C ALA A 4 3.72 -2.89 7.79
N ILE A 5 3.02 -3.88 7.25
CA ILE A 5 2.27 -3.76 6.00
C ILE A 5 0.78 -3.80 6.33
N PHE A 6 0.04 -2.76 5.93
CA PHE A 6 -1.42 -2.69 6.10
C PHE A 6 -2.11 -3.06 4.80
N VAL A 7 -3.10 -3.94 4.89
CA VAL A 7 -3.76 -4.56 3.74
C VAL A 7 -5.27 -4.71 3.97
N SER A 8 -6.05 -4.77 2.88
CA SER A 8 -7.50 -5.04 2.97
C SER A 8 -7.97 -6.18 2.06
N GLY A 9 -7.13 -6.68 1.15
CA GLY A 9 -7.56 -7.57 0.07
C GLY A 9 -6.61 -8.73 -0.24
N SER A 10 -6.34 -8.94 -1.52
CA SER A 10 -5.58 -10.09 -2.05
C SER A 10 -4.14 -10.19 -1.55
N GLY A 11 -3.46 -9.06 -1.36
CA GLY A 11 -2.12 -8.99 -0.80
C GLY A 11 -0.99 -9.38 -1.75
N THR A 12 -1.17 -9.21 -3.04
CA THR A 12 -0.10 -9.46 -4.05
C THR A 12 1.11 -8.57 -3.82
N ASN A 13 0.90 -7.27 -3.55
CA ASN A 13 1.96 -6.35 -3.17
C ASN A 13 2.58 -6.72 -1.81
N CYS A 14 1.77 -7.09 -0.84
CA CYS A 14 2.25 -7.54 0.48
C CYS A 14 3.21 -8.74 0.33
N GLU A 15 2.82 -9.76 -0.40
CA GLU A 15 3.66 -10.93 -0.66
C GLU A 15 4.96 -10.57 -1.40
N ASN A 16 4.86 -9.68 -2.39
CA ASN A 16 6.01 -9.21 -3.15
C ASN A 16 7.02 -8.45 -2.26
N ILE A 17 6.54 -7.59 -1.37
CA ILE A 17 7.36 -6.87 -0.38
C ILE A 17 8.03 -7.86 0.57
N ILE A 18 7.28 -8.83 1.13
CA ILE A 18 7.83 -9.85 2.03
C ILE A 18 8.97 -10.62 1.34
N ARG A 19 8.76 -11.04 0.09
CA ARG A 19 9.78 -11.77 -0.68
C ARG A 19 11.00 -10.92 -0.98
N HIS A 20 10.80 -9.64 -1.32
CA HIS A 20 11.89 -8.72 -1.63
C HIS A 20 12.83 -8.54 -0.44
N PHE A 21 12.28 -8.41 0.76
CA PHE A 21 13.06 -8.19 1.98
C PHE A 21 13.49 -9.47 2.71
N ALA A 22 13.17 -10.66 2.19
CA ALA A 22 13.44 -11.94 2.86
C ALA A 22 14.94 -12.15 3.19
N ASP A 23 15.83 -11.69 2.32
CA ASP A 23 17.29 -11.84 2.46
C ASP A 23 17.99 -10.56 2.98
N HIS A 24 17.22 -9.52 3.35
CA HIS A 24 17.78 -8.27 3.87
C HIS A 24 18.03 -8.38 5.39
N SER A 25 19.27 -8.23 5.82
CA SER A 25 19.63 -8.33 7.24
C SER A 25 19.11 -7.17 8.07
N ASP A 26 18.90 -6.01 7.46
CA ASP A 26 18.60 -4.74 8.14
C ASP A 26 17.12 -4.39 8.14
N VAL A 27 16.32 -5.16 7.40
CA VAL A 27 14.87 -4.95 7.25
C VAL A 27 14.11 -6.20 7.65
N ASN A 28 13.13 -6.04 8.53
CA ASN A 28 12.26 -7.12 8.98
C ASN A 28 10.79 -6.73 8.76
N ILE A 29 10.05 -7.56 8.03
CA ILE A 29 8.59 -7.41 7.94
C ILE A 29 8.00 -8.01 9.22
N ALA A 30 7.78 -7.15 10.20
CA ALA A 30 7.44 -7.54 11.57
C ALA A 30 5.95 -7.84 11.76
N LEU A 31 5.08 -7.25 10.91
CA LEU A 31 3.63 -7.36 11.04
C LEU A 31 2.92 -7.16 9.70
N VAL A 32 1.92 -7.98 9.44
CA VAL A 32 0.87 -7.68 8.45
C VAL A 32 -0.44 -7.44 9.17
N LEU A 33 -0.98 -6.24 9.05
CA LEU A 33 -2.24 -5.83 9.66
C LEU A 33 -3.33 -5.73 8.61
N SER A 34 -4.50 -6.29 8.88
CA SER A 34 -5.69 -6.12 8.05
C SER A 34 -6.88 -5.62 8.85
N ASN A 35 -7.72 -4.82 8.19
CA ASN A 35 -9.03 -4.45 8.72
C ASN A 35 -10.12 -5.51 8.43
N ARG A 36 -9.77 -6.59 7.72
CA ARG A 36 -10.66 -7.66 7.30
C ARG A 36 -10.07 -9.02 7.64
N ALA A 37 -10.84 -9.83 8.34
CA ALA A 37 -10.42 -11.18 8.72
C ALA A 37 -10.31 -12.14 7.52
N ASP A 38 -11.06 -11.86 6.44
CA ASP A 38 -11.09 -12.62 5.20
C ASP A 38 -10.06 -12.16 4.16
N ALA A 39 -9.21 -11.19 4.47
CA ALA A 39 -8.16 -10.72 3.56
C ALA A 39 -7.17 -11.86 3.24
N TYR A 40 -7.04 -12.21 1.96
CA TYR A 40 -6.12 -13.28 1.53
C TYR A 40 -4.65 -12.92 1.78
N ALA A 41 -4.33 -11.64 1.90
CA ALA A 41 -3.02 -11.16 2.33
C ALA A 41 -2.54 -11.80 3.64
N LEU A 42 -3.45 -12.08 4.58
CA LEU A 42 -3.11 -12.74 5.84
C LEU A 42 -2.65 -14.20 5.62
N VAL A 43 -3.27 -14.89 4.66
CA VAL A 43 -2.87 -16.26 4.27
C VAL A 43 -1.48 -16.23 3.63
N ARG A 44 -1.21 -15.24 2.76
CA ARG A 44 0.10 -15.05 2.12
C ARG A 44 1.20 -14.77 3.16
N ALA A 45 0.96 -13.84 4.08
CA ALA A 45 1.93 -13.49 5.13
C ALA A 45 2.29 -14.70 6.01
N LYS A 46 1.31 -15.51 6.39
CA LYS A 46 1.52 -16.74 7.18
C LYS A 46 2.44 -17.75 6.51
N LYS A 47 2.43 -17.85 5.17
CA LYS A 47 3.35 -18.74 4.42
C LYS A 47 4.83 -18.40 4.65
N TYR A 48 5.10 -17.13 4.97
CA TYR A 48 6.46 -16.63 5.24
C TYR A 48 6.72 -16.44 6.74
N ASN A 49 5.86 -17.00 7.61
CA ASN A 49 5.94 -16.87 9.06
C ASN A 49 5.89 -15.41 9.57
N VAL A 50 5.31 -14.49 8.80
CA VAL A 50 5.12 -13.11 9.23
C VAL A 50 3.90 -13.03 10.15
N PRO A 51 4.03 -12.41 11.35
CA PRO A 51 2.91 -12.18 12.26
C PRO A 51 1.75 -11.44 11.58
N THR A 52 0.52 -11.85 11.88
CA THR A 52 -0.68 -11.22 11.32
C THR A 52 -1.64 -10.80 12.41
N VAL A 53 -2.22 -9.62 12.28
CA VAL A 53 -3.25 -9.09 13.18
C VAL A 53 -4.42 -8.54 12.39
N VAL A 54 -5.63 -8.73 12.91
CA VAL A 54 -6.86 -8.13 12.36
C VAL A 54 -7.36 -7.09 13.35
N ILE A 55 -7.50 -5.84 12.87
CA ILE A 55 -8.18 -4.77 13.59
C ILE A 55 -9.38 -4.32 12.74
N PRO A 56 -10.62 -4.65 13.15
CA PRO A 56 -11.81 -4.27 12.41
C PRO A 56 -11.94 -2.75 12.28
N LYS A 57 -12.65 -2.30 11.23
CA LYS A 57 -12.91 -0.88 10.98
C LYS A 57 -13.41 -0.11 12.22
N ALA A 58 -14.27 -0.74 13.03
CA ALA A 58 -14.83 -0.13 14.25
C ALA A 58 -13.77 0.18 15.32
N GLU A 59 -12.64 -0.53 15.29
CA GLU A 59 -11.55 -0.40 16.27
C GLU A 59 -10.33 0.34 15.71
N PHE A 60 -10.22 0.47 14.40
CA PHE A 60 -9.02 1.01 13.74
C PHE A 60 -8.74 2.49 14.10
N ASN A 61 -9.76 3.24 14.49
CA ASN A 61 -9.61 4.64 14.94
C ASN A 61 -9.38 4.77 16.45
N GLN A 62 -9.20 3.68 17.18
CA GLN A 62 -8.94 3.68 18.62
C GLN A 62 -7.43 3.66 18.86
N GLU A 63 -6.91 4.77 19.39
CA GLU A 63 -5.48 4.93 19.66
C GLU A 63 -4.95 3.88 20.64
N ASP A 64 -5.74 3.58 21.68
CA ASP A 64 -5.44 2.59 22.72
C ASP A 64 -5.43 1.13 22.19
N LYS A 65 -5.90 0.90 20.98
CA LYS A 65 -5.79 -0.40 20.27
C LYS A 65 -4.60 -0.45 19.33
N LEU A 66 -4.40 0.60 18.55
CA LEU A 66 -3.45 0.59 17.45
C LEU A 66 -2.02 0.92 17.91
N MET A 67 -1.83 1.93 18.77
CA MET A 67 -0.49 2.33 19.22
C MET A 67 0.23 1.28 20.05
N PRO A 68 -0.41 0.57 21.01
CA PRO A 68 0.24 -0.52 21.73
C PRO A 68 0.69 -1.66 20.81
N LEU A 69 -0.07 -1.93 19.74
CA LEU A 69 0.30 -2.93 18.73
C LEU A 69 1.56 -2.53 17.98
N MET A 70 1.66 -1.27 17.55
CA MET A 70 2.85 -0.74 16.89
C MET A 70 4.08 -0.82 17.80
N GLN A 71 3.91 -0.53 19.09
CA GLN A 71 4.98 -0.65 20.10
C GLN A 71 5.37 -2.10 20.34
N GLN A 72 4.40 -3.02 20.46
CA GLN A 72 4.64 -4.45 20.67
C GLN A 72 5.52 -5.05 19.58
N TYR A 73 5.27 -4.70 18.34
CA TYR A 73 6.06 -5.15 17.18
C TYR A 73 7.25 -4.23 16.86
N ARG A 74 7.48 -3.19 17.66
CA ARG A 74 8.57 -2.21 17.47
C ARG A 74 8.61 -1.67 16.05
N ILE A 75 7.45 -1.26 15.54
CA ILE A 75 7.32 -0.81 14.15
C ILE A 75 8.02 0.53 13.98
N ASP A 76 8.92 0.61 13.02
CA ASP A 76 9.66 1.81 12.63
C ASP A 76 9.06 2.48 11.40
N PHE A 77 8.45 1.69 10.51
CA PHE A 77 7.93 2.15 9.22
C PHE A 77 6.63 1.42 8.86
N ILE A 78 5.71 2.10 8.17
CA ILE A 78 4.42 1.53 7.75
C ILE A 78 4.28 1.64 6.22
N VAL A 79 3.85 0.56 5.60
CA VAL A 79 3.53 0.49 4.17
C VAL A 79 2.04 0.17 4.00
N LEU A 80 1.30 1.04 3.33
CA LEU A 80 -0.06 0.75 2.92
C LEU A 80 -0.03 0.09 1.53
N ALA A 81 -0.49 -1.15 1.44
CA ALA A 81 -0.50 -1.95 0.23
C ALA A 81 -1.92 -2.45 -0.07
N GLY A 82 -2.74 -1.61 -0.67
CA GLY A 82 -4.16 -1.87 -0.89
C GLY A 82 -4.98 -1.84 0.41
N PHE A 83 -4.68 -0.89 1.28
CA PHE A 83 -5.42 -0.64 2.52
C PHE A 83 -6.53 0.37 2.28
N LEU A 84 -7.78 0.02 2.60
CA LEU A 84 -8.97 0.77 2.19
C LEU A 84 -9.55 1.71 3.26
N LEU A 85 -8.98 1.76 4.45
CA LEU A 85 -9.41 2.70 5.49
C LEU A 85 -8.54 3.96 5.47
N MET A 86 -9.15 5.08 5.83
CA MET A 86 -8.38 6.29 6.18
C MET A 86 -7.56 6.04 7.43
N VAL A 87 -6.30 6.43 7.36
CA VAL A 87 -5.40 6.34 8.52
C VAL A 87 -5.75 7.43 9.53
N PRO A 88 -5.89 7.10 10.82
CA PRO A 88 -6.21 8.08 11.83
C PRO A 88 -5.06 9.06 12.07
N GLY A 89 -5.41 10.31 12.41
CA GLY A 89 -4.45 11.40 12.56
C GLY A 89 -3.34 11.13 13.57
N PHE A 90 -3.65 10.46 14.69
CA PHE A 90 -2.64 10.13 15.70
C PHE A 90 -1.55 9.20 15.14
N LEU A 91 -1.92 8.27 14.24
CA LEU A 91 -0.95 7.37 13.62
C LEU A 91 -0.11 8.10 12.57
N ILE A 92 -0.72 9.00 11.79
CA ILE A 92 0.00 9.85 10.82
C ILE A 92 1.03 10.69 11.54
N ASP A 93 0.65 11.33 12.65
CA ASP A 93 1.54 12.18 13.44
C ASP A 93 2.70 11.39 14.07
N ALA A 94 2.42 10.16 14.55
CA ALA A 94 3.44 9.29 15.13
C ALA A 94 4.44 8.73 14.10
N TYR A 95 4.01 8.61 12.84
CA TYR A 95 4.80 8.06 11.72
C TYR A 95 4.99 9.10 10.59
N ASP A 96 5.16 10.37 10.95
CA ASP A 96 5.43 11.43 9.97
C ASP A 96 6.69 11.09 9.15
N HIS A 97 6.56 11.13 7.82
CA HIS A 97 7.58 10.67 6.86
C HIS A 97 8.14 9.25 7.13
N ARG A 98 7.29 8.39 7.74
CA ARG A 98 7.56 6.97 7.98
C ARG A 98 6.38 6.08 7.59
N MET A 99 5.49 6.61 6.76
CA MET A 99 4.33 5.89 6.24
C MET A 99 4.09 6.26 4.78
N LEU A 100 4.15 5.28 3.90
CA LEU A 100 3.86 5.47 2.49
C LEU A 100 2.69 4.61 2.01
N ASN A 101 2.08 5.02 0.91
CA ASN A 101 1.01 4.31 0.23
C ASN A 101 1.33 4.13 -1.25
N ILE A 102 0.84 3.05 -1.82
CA ILE A 102 0.76 2.87 -3.27
C ILE A 102 -0.67 3.12 -3.75
N HIS A 103 -0.79 3.91 -4.81
CA HIS A 103 -2.06 4.18 -5.49
C HIS A 103 -1.99 3.76 -6.96
N PRO A 104 -2.99 3.02 -7.49
CA PRO A 104 -2.92 2.41 -8.83
C PRO A 104 -3.28 3.38 -9.96
N ALA A 105 -2.83 4.62 -9.89
CA ALA A 105 -2.97 5.64 -10.93
C ALA A 105 -1.86 6.68 -10.84
N LEU A 106 -1.76 7.53 -11.87
CA LEU A 106 -0.87 8.69 -11.90
C LEU A 106 -1.53 9.88 -11.18
N LEU A 107 -1.29 10.00 -9.87
CA LEU A 107 -1.80 11.12 -9.08
C LEU A 107 -1.31 12.49 -9.64
N PRO A 108 -2.10 13.54 -9.50
CA PRO A 108 -3.35 13.67 -8.74
C PRO A 108 -4.61 13.16 -9.45
N LYS A 109 -4.51 12.70 -10.71
CA LYS A 109 -5.64 12.13 -11.41
C LYS A 109 -6.07 10.80 -10.76
N TYR A 110 -7.37 10.54 -10.76
CA TYR A 110 -7.94 9.28 -10.26
C TYR A 110 -7.57 8.93 -8.82
N GLY A 111 -7.32 9.94 -7.99
CA GLY A 111 -7.08 9.80 -6.55
C GLY A 111 -8.27 10.28 -5.73
N GLY A 112 -8.18 10.07 -4.41
CA GLY A 112 -9.15 10.55 -3.44
C GLY A 112 -10.30 9.57 -3.15
N LYS A 113 -11.31 10.06 -2.45
CA LYS A 113 -12.41 9.25 -1.95
C LYS A 113 -13.14 8.50 -3.06
N GLY A 114 -13.25 7.18 -2.92
CA GLY A 114 -13.94 6.31 -3.86
C GLY A 114 -13.06 5.77 -5.00
N MET A 115 -11.83 6.29 -5.16
CA MET A 115 -10.89 5.83 -6.18
C MET A 115 -10.00 4.71 -5.63
N TYR A 116 -10.49 3.48 -5.72
CA TYR A 116 -9.76 2.26 -5.32
C TYR A 116 -10.16 1.06 -6.17
N GLY A 117 -9.27 0.08 -6.29
CA GLY A 117 -9.52 -1.14 -7.05
C GLY A 117 -9.91 -0.87 -8.49
N MET A 118 -10.89 -1.62 -9.00
CA MET A 118 -11.34 -1.50 -10.39
C MET A 118 -11.94 -0.14 -10.76
N HIS A 119 -12.49 0.61 -9.79
CA HIS A 119 -13.04 1.95 -10.05
C HIS A 119 -12.01 2.91 -10.66
N VAL A 120 -10.73 2.77 -10.27
CA VAL A 120 -9.64 3.56 -10.85
C VAL A 120 -9.45 3.22 -12.33
N HIS A 121 -9.37 1.94 -12.66
CA HIS A 121 -9.11 1.47 -14.03
C HIS A 121 -10.31 1.72 -14.95
N GLU A 122 -11.53 1.62 -14.43
CA GLU A 122 -12.77 2.00 -15.14
C GLU A 122 -12.77 3.51 -15.45
N ALA A 123 -12.35 4.35 -14.49
CA ALA A 123 -12.27 5.80 -14.68
C ALA A 123 -11.18 6.18 -15.71
N VAL A 124 -10.01 5.55 -15.66
CA VAL A 124 -8.92 5.73 -16.64
C VAL A 124 -9.41 5.36 -18.05
N LYS A 125 -10.10 4.21 -18.19
CA LYS A 125 -10.70 3.79 -19.47
C LYS A 125 -11.74 4.77 -19.97
N ALA A 126 -12.67 5.18 -19.10
CA ALA A 126 -13.76 6.11 -19.46
C ALA A 126 -13.22 7.48 -19.92
N ALA A 127 -12.10 7.93 -19.36
CA ALA A 127 -11.44 9.17 -19.74
C ALA A 127 -10.64 9.07 -21.06
N GLY A 128 -10.46 7.86 -21.62
CA GLY A 128 -9.70 7.65 -22.83
C GLY A 128 -8.20 7.99 -22.69
N GLU A 129 -7.65 7.74 -21.50
CA GLU A 129 -6.22 7.99 -21.23
C GLU A 129 -5.33 7.14 -22.15
N LYS A 130 -4.16 7.69 -22.50
CA LYS A 130 -3.17 7.01 -23.35
C LYS A 130 -2.13 6.24 -22.55
N GLU A 131 -2.11 6.44 -21.25
CA GLU A 131 -1.24 5.75 -20.30
C GLU A 131 -1.95 5.54 -18.96
N THR A 132 -1.48 4.57 -18.21
CA THR A 132 -1.81 4.38 -16.80
C THR A 132 -0.53 4.25 -16.01
N GLY A 133 -0.62 4.15 -14.70
CA GLY A 133 0.56 3.97 -13.87
C GLY A 133 0.24 3.82 -12.41
N MET A 134 1.29 3.83 -11.61
CA MET A 134 1.23 3.78 -10.17
C MET A 134 1.92 5.00 -9.56
N THR A 135 1.48 5.38 -8.37
CA THR A 135 2.09 6.42 -7.57
C THR A 135 2.41 5.90 -6.18
N VAL A 136 3.65 6.08 -5.74
CA VAL A 136 4.03 5.92 -4.34
C VAL A 136 4.13 7.32 -3.73
N HIS A 137 3.46 7.53 -2.59
CA HIS A 137 3.42 8.84 -1.93
C HIS A 137 3.45 8.70 -0.41
N TRP A 138 3.87 9.76 0.29
CA TRP A 138 3.73 9.85 1.72
C TRP A 138 2.25 9.89 2.12
N VAL A 139 1.91 9.21 3.20
CA VAL A 139 0.55 9.27 3.74
C VAL A 139 0.34 10.60 4.44
N SER A 140 -0.79 11.24 4.16
CA SER A 140 -1.19 12.50 4.77
C SER A 140 -2.63 12.43 5.27
N ARG A 141 -3.11 13.49 5.91
CA ARG A 141 -4.51 13.60 6.36
C ARG A 141 -5.50 13.74 5.19
N VAL A 142 -4.99 14.04 3.99
CA VAL A 142 -5.76 14.11 2.75
C VAL A 142 -5.61 12.79 2.00
N CYS A 143 -6.72 12.16 1.64
CA CYS A 143 -6.72 10.90 0.88
C CYS A 143 -5.97 11.09 -0.44
N ASP A 144 -4.94 10.26 -0.67
CA ASP A 144 -4.03 10.30 -1.82
C ASP A 144 -3.41 11.68 -2.10
N GLY A 145 -3.39 12.56 -1.10
CA GLY A 145 -2.93 13.96 -1.24
C GLY A 145 -1.56 14.24 -0.62
N GLY A 146 -0.82 13.23 -0.22
CA GLY A 146 0.55 13.38 0.28
C GLY A 146 1.57 13.62 -0.82
N GLU A 147 2.76 14.07 -0.44
CA GLU A 147 3.87 14.30 -1.37
C GLU A 147 4.24 13.03 -2.13
N ILE A 148 4.38 13.17 -3.46
CA ILE A 148 4.72 12.05 -4.35
C ILE A 148 6.20 11.71 -4.19
N ILE A 149 6.47 10.42 -3.95
CA ILE A 149 7.82 9.86 -3.85
C ILE A 149 8.29 9.38 -5.23
N ALA A 150 7.45 8.59 -5.92
CA ALA A 150 7.76 8.04 -7.23
C ALA A 150 6.50 7.76 -8.03
N GLN A 151 6.62 7.84 -9.36
CA GLN A 151 5.57 7.46 -10.30
C GLN A 151 6.18 6.65 -11.44
N PHE A 152 5.44 5.64 -11.89
CA PHE A 152 5.80 4.83 -13.05
C PHE A 152 4.59 4.69 -13.96
N SER A 153 4.80 4.79 -15.27
CA SER A 153 3.71 4.71 -16.26
C SER A 153 3.94 3.65 -17.32
N THR A 154 2.88 3.24 -17.97
CA THR A 154 2.87 2.32 -19.10
C THR A 154 1.82 2.76 -20.12
N PRO A 155 2.09 2.65 -21.44
CA PRO A 155 1.12 3.04 -22.47
C PRO A 155 -0.09 2.11 -22.50
N LEU A 156 -1.24 2.68 -22.88
CA LEU A 156 -2.50 1.99 -23.09
C LEU A 156 -2.85 1.93 -24.59
N SER A 157 -3.42 0.80 -24.99
CA SER A 157 -4.09 0.68 -26.28
C SER A 157 -5.54 1.20 -26.17
N PRO A 158 -6.10 1.80 -27.24
CA PRO A 158 -7.52 2.14 -27.28
C PRO A 158 -8.47 0.95 -27.02
N ASP A 159 -8.00 -0.26 -27.31
CA ASP A 159 -8.76 -1.50 -27.15
C ASP A 159 -8.63 -2.12 -25.74
N ASP A 160 -7.72 -1.60 -24.89
CA ASP A 160 -7.55 -2.12 -23.53
C ASP A 160 -8.86 -1.98 -22.75
N THR A 161 -9.28 -3.07 -22.13
CA THR A 161 -10.39 -3.10 -21.16
C THR A 161 -9.92 -2.58 -19.80
N PRO A 162 -10.81 -2.27 -18.85
CA PRO A 162 -10.41 -1.97 -17.47
C PRO A 162 -9.55 -3.07 -16.82
N ASP A 163 -9.84 -4.35 -17.13
CA ASP A 163 -9.03 -5.49 -16.65
C ASP A 163 -7.62 -5.49 -17.26
N ASP A 164 -7.49 -5.16 -18.56
CA ASP A 164 -6.17 -5.03 -19.20
C ASP A 164 -5.37 -3.86 -18.59
N ILE A 165 -6.03 -2.75 -18.30
CA ILE A 165 -5.43 -1.59 -17.63
C ILE A 165 -4.93 -1.99 -16.24
N ALA A 166 -5.76 -2.69 -15.46
CA ALA A 166 -5.39 -3.19 -14.14
C ALA A 166 -4.19 -4.16 -14.22
N ALA A 167 -4.17 -5.06 -15.20
CA ALA A 167 -3.06 -6.00 -15.39
C ALA A 167 -1.74 -5.28 -15.73
N LYS A 168 -1.79 -4.27 -16.59
CA LYS A 168 -0.61 -3.45 -16.96
C LYS A 168 -0.09 -2.65 -15.78
N GLU A 169 -0.98 -2.03 -15.03
CA GLU A 169 -0.63 -1.28 -13.82
C GLU A 169 -0.02 -2.20 -12.75
N HIS A 170 -0.61 -3.36 -12.53
CA HIS A 170 -0.12 -4.33 -11.56
C HIS A 170 1.32 -4.81 -11.86
N ILE A 171 1.72 -4.92 -13.13
CA ILE A 171 3.10 -5.23 -13.50
C ILE A 171 4.05 -4.15 -12.99
N LEU A 172 3.68 -2.87 -13.08
CA LEU A 172 4.49 -1.76 -12.54
C LEU A 172 4.63 -1.86 -11.02
N GLU A 173 3.53 -2.14 -10.31
CA GLU A 173 3.56 -2.34 -8.87
C GLU A 173 4.56 -3.44 -8.48
N GLN A 174 4.47 -4.60 -9.14
CA GLN A 174 5.33 -5.74 -8.84
C GLN A 174 6.80 -5.48 -9.14
N GLN A 175 7.11 -4.69 -10.17
CA GLN A 175 8.47 -4.36 -10.57
C GLN A 175 9.12 -3.28 -9.73
N HIS A 176 8.35 -2.30 -9.26
CA HIS A 176 8.89 -1.05 -8.73
C HIS A 176 8.60 -0.84 -7.23
N PHE A 177 7.44 -1.24 -6.72
CA PHE A 177 7.05 -0.87 -5.37
C PHE A 177 8.03 -1.32 -4.28
N PRO A 178 8.50 -2.59 -4.22
CA PRO A 178 9.47 -2.99 -3.22
C PRO A 178 10.79 -2.22 -3.29
N LYS A 179 11.24 -1.87 -4.51
CA LYS A 179 12.48 -1.09 -4.72
C LYS A 179 12.34 0.35 -4.24
N VAL A 180 11.18 0.97 -4.47
CA VAL A 180 10.89 2.31 -3.94
C VAL A 180 10.89 2.31 -2.42
N ILE A 181 10.30 1.29 -1.78
CA ILE A 181 10.34 1.14 -0.32
C ILE A 181 11.80 1.04 0.15
N GLU A 182 12.60 0.18 -0.47
CA GLU A 182 14.02 -0.01 -0.14
C GLU A 182 14.81 1.30 -0.27
N GLU A 183 14.62 2.04 -1.36
CA GLU A 183 15.27 3.33 -1.59
C GLU A 183 14.87 4.37 -0.52
N VAL A 184 13.59 4.45 -0.20
CA VAL A 184 13.07 5.37 0.83
C VAL A 184 13.68 5.06 2.19
N ILE A 185 13.64 3.80 2.64
CA ILE A 185 14.12 3.43 3.97
C ILE A 185 15.65 3.50 4.09
N SER A 186 16.39 3.39 2.98
CA SER A 186 17.84 3.54 2.95
C SER A 186 18.30 4.99 3.11
N ASN A 187 17.41 5.95 2.92
CA ASN A 187 17.66 7.39 3.03
C ASN A 187 17.09 8.00 4.32
N LEU A 188 16.53 7.21 5.23
CA LEU A 188 16.04 7.62 6.54
C LEU A 188 17.16 7.52 7.60
#